data_f84ec2252ee6ee0d71ff62486b182cc2
#
_entry.id   f84ec2252ee6ee0d71ff62486b182cc2
#
_cell.length_a   1.000
_cell.length_b   1.000
_cell.length_c   1.000
_cell.angle_alpha   90.00
_cell.angle_beta   90.00
_cell.angle_gamma   90.00
#
_symmetry.space_group_name_H-M   'P 1'
#
loop_
_entity.id
_entity.type
_entity.pdbx_description
1 polymer ?
#
loop_
_entity_poly.entity_id
_entity_poly.type
_entity_poly.pdbx_seq_one_letter_code
_entity_poly.pdbx_strand_id
1 'polypeptide(L)'
;MINNIKHSFLPLAMFAMTIFTSCEDDIVVGSRIDESPYLTSTQLNGLLLDENTNKNSSVVELRDNEHSTNVVFRLSKLPQKGVDVQIAVDESYVATYNAVRETDFKAFPAANVKIANNGTFVLAPDDKNTPSVKVTLTAFEGMKEDETYIIPLTATSTTEGVTLTESSKHMVLLVQDYRNKPNTNKGKDAVQMVLYFEINDTNPLNALEFLTESGKYYFDHIVLFAANINWDPEKKRVYLSNNENVQFLLDNNDKYLQPLRKVGMKVIISSLGNHDEAGVAQLSDMGA
;
A
#
# COMPACT_ATOMS: atom_id res chain seq x y z
N MET A 1 64.31 32.72 -36.30
CA MET A 1 63.42 31.55 -35.98
C MET A 1 62.65 31.82 -34.68
N ILE A 2 61.96 32.99 -34.59
CA ILE A 2 61.14 33.36 -33.42
C ILE A 2 59.94 34.17 -33.97
N ASN A 3 58.95 33.55 -34.57
CA ASN A 3 57.73 34.26 -34.99
C ASN A 3 56.46 33.44 -35.04
N ASN A 4 56.40 32.18 -34.46
CA ASN A 4 55.24 31.37 -34.56
C ASN A 4 54.59 30.97 -33.23
N ILE A 5 54.89 31.64 -32.11
CA ILE A 5 54.33 31.31 -30.79
C ILE A 5 53.23 32.30 -30.35
N LYS A 6 53.02 33.41 -31.04
CA LYS A 6 52.09 34.48 -30.60
C LYS A 6 50.60 34.24 -30.99
N HIS A 7 50.33 33.32 -31.90
CA HIS A 7 48.95 33.10 -32.36
C HIS A 7 48.21 31.92 -31.69
N SER A 8 48.91 31.09 -30.91
CA SER A 8 48.26 29.91 -30.24
C SER A 8 47.68 30.23 -28.86
N PHE A 9 48.05 31.32 -28.23
CA PHE A 9 47.54 31.68 -26.91
C PHE A 9 46.21 32.47 -26.92
N LEU A 10 45.91 33.17 -28.02
CA LEU A 10 44.70 33.97 -28.10
C LEU A 10 43.40 33.15 -28.14
N PRO A 11 43.30 32.04 -28.91
CA PRO A 11 42.11 31.21 -28.88
C PRO A 11 41.97 30.39 -27.57
N LEU A 12 43.08 30.06 -26.92
CA LEU A 12 43.02 29.33 -25.62
C LEU A 12 42.57 30.26 -24.48
N ALA A 13 42.97 31.54 -24.51
CA ALA A 13 42.49 32.52 -23.53
C ALA A 13 41.00 32.87 -23.75
N MET A 14 40.53 32.92 -25.00
CA MET A 14 39.11 33.12 -25.30
C MET A 14 38.25 31.92 -24.90
N PHE A 15 38.77 30.70 -25.06
CA PHE A 15 38.05 29.48 -24.62
C PHE A 15 38.02 29.34 -23.10
N ALA A 16 39.06 29.78 -22.40
CA ALA A 16 39.09 29.78 -20.94
C ALA A 16 38.15 30.82 -20.31
N MET A 17 37.87 31.95 -21.00
CA MET A 17 36.93 32.96 -20.51
C MET A 17 35.45 32.58 -20.69
N THR A 18 35.13 31.64 -21.60
CA THR A 18 33.74 31.20 -21.78
C THR A 18 33.30 30.11 -20.79
N ILE A 19 34.24 29.54 -20.02
CA ILE A 19 33.91 28.48 -19.03
C ILE A 19 33.46 29.10 -17.69
N PHE A 20 33.66 30.38 -17.44
CA PHE A 20 33.29 31.06 -16.19
C PHE A 20 31.99 31.88 -16.26
N THR A 21 31.29 31.88 -17.39
CA THR A 21 29.90 32.37 -17.44
C THR A 21 28.91 31.21 -17.24
N SER A 22 29.18 30.39 -16.22
CA SER A 22 28.17 29.51 -15.68
C SER A 22 27.18 30.35 -14.90
N CYS A 23 25.95 30.38 -15.36
CA CYS A 23 24.79 31.01 -14.79
C CYS A 23 24.84 31.14 -13.27
N GLU A 24 25.09 32.33 -12.77
CA GLU A 24 24.55 32.81 -11.50
C GLU A 24 23.16 33.42 -11.77
N ASP A 25 22.31 32.69 -12.49
CA ASP A 25 20.91 32.94 -12.30
C ASP A 25 20.54 32.18 -11.02
N ASP A 26 20.49 32.92 -9.93
CA ASP A 26 19.74 32.51 -8.77
C ASP A 26 18.42 31.94 -9.31
N ILE A 27 18.19 30.66 -9.07
CA ILE A 27 16.85 30.08 -9.25
C ILE A 27 15.97 30.89 -8.31
N VAL A 28 15.36 31.93 -8.82
CA VAL A 28 14.28 32.62 -8.13
C VAL A 28 13.17 31.59 -8.07
N VAL A 29 13.23 30.77 -7.03
CA VAL A 29 12.08 29.98 -6.61
C VAL A 29 10.97 31.02 -6.51
N GLY A 30 10.03 30.94 -7.44
CA GLY A 30 8.95 31.92 -7.59
C GLY A 30 8.38 32.31 -6.26
N SER A 31 7.92 33.53 -6.13
CA SER A 31 7.45 34.17 -4.91
C SER A 31 6.92 33.14 -3.90
N ARG A 32 7.55 33.07 -2.72
CA ARG A 32 7.09 32.20 -1.65
C ARG A 32 5.57 32.29 -1.60
N ILE A 33 4.91 31.16 -1.73
CA ILE A 33 3.46 31.09 -1.51
C ILE A 33 3.25 31.80 -0.18
N ASP A 34 2.40 32.81 -0.16
CA ASP A 34 2.03 33.47 1.09
C ASP A 34 1.25 32.45 1.92
N GLU A 35 1.93 31.83 2.87
CA GLU A 35 1.34 30.85 3.79
C GLU A 35 0.61 31.51 4.94
N SER A 36 0.69 32.83 5.07
CA SER A 36 0.07 33.54 6.20
C SER A 36 -1.44 33.29 6.35
N PRO A 37 -2.24 33.16 5.28
CA PRO A 37 -3.65 32.79 5.38
C PRO A 37 -3.88 31.38 5.93
N TYR A 38 -2.90 30.49 5.75
CA TYR A 38 -3.01 29.09 6.21
C TYR A 38 -2.47 28.90 7.62
N LEU A 39 -1.46 29.67 8.02
CA LEU A 39 -0.86 29.62 9.35
C LEU A 39 -1.79 30.14 10.45
N THR A 40 -2.67 31.08 10.11
CA THR A 40 -3.64 31.69 11.05
C THR A 40 -4.99 30.97 11.08
N SER A 41 -5.26 30.06 10.15
CA SER A 41 -6.52 29.31 10.14
C SER A 41 -6.60 28.41 11.36
N THR A 42 -7.58 28.64 12.21
CA THR A 42 -7.95 27.76 13.34
C THR A 42 -8.75 26.55 12.87
N GLN A 43 -9.12 26.50 11.60
CA GLN A 43 -9.99 25.50 11.01
C GLN A 43 -9.33 24.11 11.01
N LEU A 44 -10.05 23.12 11.49
CA LEU A 44 -9.66 21.70 11.49
C LEU A 44 -10.35 21.02 10.31
N ASN A 45 -9.60 20.77 9.23
CA ASN A 45 -10.15 20.03 8.11
C ASN A 45 -10.08 18.53 8.39
N GLY A 46 -11.22 17.86 8.31
CA GLY A 46 -11.34 16.42 8.51
C GLY A 46 -11.31 15.64 7.21
N LEU A 47 -10.82 14.40 7.28
CA LEU A 47 -10.70 13.49 6.15
C LEU A 47 -10.93 12.05 6.63
N LEU A 48 -11.83 11.30 5.96
CA LEU A 48 -12.06 9.88 6.22
C LEU A 48 -11.25 9.03 5.24
N LEU A 49 -10.48 8.07 5.74
CA LEU A 49 -9.51 7.28 4.99
C LEU A 49 -9.53 5.80 5.39
N ASP A 50 -9.15 4.96 4.46
CA ASP A 50 -8.67 3.60 4.75
C ASP A 50 -7.35 3.68 5.53
N GLU A 51 -7.27 2.96 6.66
CA GLU A 51 -6.13 3.02 7.56
C GLU A 51 -4.84 2.51 6.92
N ASN A 52 -4.93 1.47 6.07
CA ASN A 52 -3.77 0.81 5.48
C ASN A 52 -3.24 1.56 4.25
N THR A 53 -4.14 2.05 3.40
CA THR A 53 -3.77 2.65 2.12
C THR A 53 -3.66 4.17 2.18
N ASN A 54 -4.21 4.81 3.22
CA ASN A 54 -4.37 6.27 3.36
C ASN A 54 -5.13 6.90 2.18
N LYS A 55 -6.06 6.16 1.57
CA LYS A 55 -6.91 6.64 0.46
C LYS A 55 -8.36 6.74 0.92
N ASN A 56 -9.12 7.57 0.25
CA ASN A 56 -10.57 7.70 0.46
C ASN A 56 -11.41 6.69 -0.37
N SER A 57 -10.75 5.70 -0.95
CA SER A 57 -11.39 4.56 -1.59
C SER A 57 -10.54 3.31 -1.44
N SER A 58 -11.18 2.16 -1.27
CA SER A 58 -10.51 0.86 -1.13
C SER A 58 -11.36 -0.23 -1.79
N VAL A 59 -10.69 -1.25 -2.33
CA VAL A 59 -11.36 -2.43 -2.90
C VAL A 59 -11.33 -3.55 -1.87
N VAL A 60 -12.47 -4.17 -1.65
CA VAL A 60 -12.65 -5.31 -0.76
C VAL A 60 -13.05 -6.54 -1.58
N GLU A 61 -12.17 -7.53 -1.63
CA GLU A 61 -12.48 -8.86 -2.15
C GLU A 61 -13.08 -9.70 -1.02
N LEU A 62 -14.40 -9.89 -1.06
CA LEU A 62 -15.12 -10.67 -0.03
C LEU A 62 -14.95 -12.16 -0.31
N ARG A 63 -13.93 -12.79 0.30
CA ARG A 63 -13.57 -14.20 0.09
C ARG A 63 -14.26 -15.17 1.06
N ASP A 64 -14.77 -14.64 2.16
CA ASP A 64 -15.56 -15.36 3.17
C ASP A 64 -16.90 -14.65 3.38
N ASN A 65 -17.80 -15.23 4.17
CA ASN A 65 -19.08 -14.59 4.47
C ASN A 65 -18.94 -13.28 5.27
N GLU A 66 -17.81 -13.08 5.92
CA GLU A 66 -17.50 -11.87 6.68
C GLU A 66 -16.10 -11.38 6.36
N HIS A 67 -15.96 -10.06 6.21
CA HIS A 67 -14.70 -9.39 6.04
C HIS A 67 -14.63 -8.16 6.95
N SER A 68 -13.45 -7.85 7.46
CA SER A 68 -13.26 -6.64 8.26
C SER A 68 -12.12 -5.80 7.68
N THR A 69 -12.37 -4.50 7.59
CA THR A 69 -11.34 -3.50 7.27
C THR A 69 -11.34 -2.40 8.32
N ASN A 70 -10.34 -1.55 8.33
CA ASN A 70 -10.22 -0.45 9.25
C ASN A 70 -10.22 0.89 8.51
N VAL A 71 -10.90 1.85 9.09
CA VAL A 71 -10.90 3.24 8.61
C VAL A 71 -10.43 4.18 9.73
N VAL A 72 -9.96 5.33 9.35
CA VAL A 72 -9.49 6.37 10.28
C VAL A 72 -10.02 7.72 9.84
N PHE A 73 -10.52 8.50 10.81
CA PHE A 73 -10.78 9.91 10.59
C PHE A 73 -9.56 10.72 11.02
N ARG A 74 -9.09 11.58 10.14
CA ARG A 74 -7.87 12.37 10.32
C ARG A 74 -8.17 13.87 10.26
N LEU A 75 -7.57 14.64 11.14
CA LEU A 75 -7.57 16.09 11.09
C LEU A 75 -6.29 16.65 10.47
N SER A 76 -6.40 17.79 9.80
CA SER A 76 -5.24 18.50 9.23
C SER A 76 -4.27 19.02 10.29
N LYS A 77 -4.76 19.31 11.48
CA LYS A 77 -3.99 19.86 12.63
C LYS A 77 -4.38 19.15 13.92
N LEU A 78 -3.57 19.28 14.96
CA LEU A 78 -3.87 18.82 16.30
C LEU A 78 -5.01 19.65 16.89
N PRO A 79 -6.10 19.02 17.37
CA PRO A 79 -7.16 19.73 18.05
C PRO A 79 -6.76 20.05 19.51
N GLN A 80 -7.19 21.18 20.02
CA GLN A 80 -6.94 21.57 21.41
C GLN A 80 -7.98 21.01 22.39
N LYS A 81 -9.09 20.50 21.89
CA LYS A 81 -10.19 19.87 22.63
C LYS A 81 -10.65 18.61 21.91
N GLY A 82 -11.35 17.74 22.63
CA GLY A 82 -11.94 16.55 22.03
C GLY A 82 -12.83 16.90 20.83
N VAL A 83 -12.77 16.06 19.80
CA VAL A 83 -13.58 16.22 18.58
C VAL A 83 -14.50 15.01 18.44
N ASP A 84 -15.81 15.28 18.44
CA ASP A 84 -16.82 14.25 18.20
C ASP A 84 -16.88 13.90 16.72
N VAL A 85 -16.83 12.61 16.41
CA VAL A 85 -16.89 12.09 15.05
C VAL A 85 -17.94 10.99 14.98
N GLN A 86 -18.84 11.11 14.03
CA GLN A 86 -19.79 10.07 13.67
C GLN A 86 -19.48 9.56 12.27
N ILE A 87 -19.30 8.24 12.14
CA ILE A 87 -19.10 7.56 10.84
C ILE A 87 -20.33 6.68 10.61
N ALA A 88 -20.96 6.83 9.45
CA ALA A 88 -22.15 6.06 9.08
C ALA A 88 -22.09 5.64 7.62
N VAL A 89 -22.86 4.61 7.24
CA VAL A 89 -23.13 4.26 5.86
C VAL A 89 -24.10 5.30 5.28
N ASP A 90 -23.78 5.85 4.13
CA ASP A 90 -24.62 6.82 3.41
C ASP A 90 -25.00 6.30 2.03
N GLU A 91 -26.03 5.49 1.96
CA GLU A 91 -26.52 4.91 0.69
C GLU A 91 -26.96 5.98 -0.32
N SER A 92 -27.32 7.19 0.13
CA SER A 92 -27.72 8.28 -0.76
C SER A 92 -26.56 8.78 -1.64
N TYR A 93 -25.32 8.60 -1.19
CA TYR A 93 -24.12 9.00 -1.95
C TYR A 93 -23.83 8.10 -3.15
N VAL A 94 -24.43 6.90 -3.23
CA VAL A 94 -24.19 5.94 -4.34
C VAL A 94 -24.50 6.56 -5.70
N ALA A 95 -25.62 7.23 -5.83
CA ALA A 95 -26.01 7.88 -7.08
C ALA A 95 -25.02 8.99 -7.48
N THR A 96 -24.57 9.79 -6.52
CA THR A 96 -23.58 10.85 -6.74
C THR A 96 -22.24 10.26 -7.17
N TYR A 97 -21.77 9.21 -6.49
CA TYR A 97 -20.53 8.54 -6.84
C TYR A 97 -20.57 7.98 -8.27
N ASN A 98 -21.62 7.24 -8.61
CA ASN A 98 -21.80 6.66 -9.93
C ASN A 98 -21.84 7.73 -11.04
N ALA A 99 -22.56 8.84 -10.80
CA ALA A 99 -22.62 9.93 -11.77
C ALA A 99 -21.24 10.59 -12.01
N VAL A 100 -20.45 10.80 -10.95
CA VAL A 100 -19.13 11.43 -11.05
C VAL A 100 -18.08 10.49 -11.68
N ARG A 101 -18.22 9.18 -11.45
CA ARG A 101 -17.26 8.18 -11.92
C ARG A 101 -17.67 7.45 -13.18
N GLU A 102 -18.85 7.76 -13.71
CA GLU A 102 -19.44 7.08 -14.89
C GLU A 102 -19.54 5.56 -14.69
N THR A 103 -19.99 5.14 -13.50
CA THR A 103 -20.17 3.76 -13.10
C THR A 103 -21.64 3.44 -12.80
N ASP A 104 -21.96 2.15 -12.64
CA ASP A 104 -23.31 1.67 -12.28
C ASP A 104 -23.30 0.74 -11.07
N PHE A 105 -22.36 0.96 -10.15
CA PHE A 105 -22.19 0.15 -8.95
C PHE A 105 -23.46 0.10 -8.11
N LYS A 106 -23.76 -1.06 -7.56
CA LYS A 106 -24.94 -1.30 -6.73
C LYS A 106 -24.66 -0.97 -5.27
N ALA A 107 -25.64 -0.42 -4.56
CA ALA A 107 -25.50 -0.22 -3.12
C ALA A 107 -25.31 -1.57 -2.42
N PHE A 108 -24.30 -1.67 -1.55
CA PHE A 108 -24.20 -2.77 -0.59
C PHE A 108 -25.16 -2.46 0.55
N PRO A 109 -26.03 -3.43 0.99
CA PRO A 109 -27.05 -3.14 1.99
C PRO A 109 -26.43 -2.67 3.32
N ALA A 110 -26.85 -1.51 3.82
CA ALA A 110 -26.35 -0.96 5.08
C ALA A 110 -26.56 -1.89 6.27
N ALA A 111 -27.62 -2.71 6.25
CA ALA A 111 -27.89 -3.71 7.29
C ALA A 111 -26.80 -4.78 7.41
N ASN A 112 -26.00 -4.98 6.35
CA ASN A 112 -24.88 -5.92 6.30
C ASN A 112 -23.52 -5.28 6.62
N VAL A 113 -23.53 -4.02 7.07
CA VAL A 113 -22.34 -3.26 7.45
C VAL A 113 -22.41 -2.93 8.94
N LYS A 114 -21.41 -3.36 9.70
CA LYS A 114 -21.29 -3.04 11.12
C LYS A 114 -20.05 -2.17 11.36
N ILE A 115 -20.25 -0.97 11.88
CA ILE A 115 -19.17 -0.08 12.29
C ILE A 115 -18.98 -0.19 13.80
N ALA A 116 -17.75 -0.33 14.26
CA ALA A 116 -17.43 -0.40 15.68
C ALA A 116 -18.01 0.82 16.44
N ASN A 117 -18.43 0.64 17.69
CA ASN A 117 -19.01 1.67 18.54
C ASN A 117 -20.21 2.40 17.91
N ASN A 118 -20.97 1.72 17.01
CA ASN A 118 -22.04 2.32 16.22
C ASN A 118 -21.59 3.59 15.46
N GLY A 119 -20.32 3.64 15.08
CA GLY A 119 -19.71 4.74 14.34
C GLY A 119 -19.38 5.99 15.15
N THR A 120 -19.60 5.99 16.49
CA THR A 120 -19.34 7.15 17.34
C THR A 120 -17.94 7.07 17.96
N PHE A 121 -17.16 8.12 17.75
CA PHE A 121 -15.79 8.22 18.24
C PHE A 121 -15.50 9.62 18.78
N VAL A 122 -14.59 9.71 19.73
CA VAL A 122 -14.03 10.97 20.19
C VAL A 122 -12.53 10.95 19.87
N LEU A 123 -12.11 11.91 19.08
CA LEU A 123 -10.69 12.16 18.84
C LEU A 123 -10.17 12.98 20.01
N ALA A 124 -9.16 12.45 20.70
CA ALA A 124 -8.62 13.10 21.88
C ALA A 124 -7.89 14.42 21.55
N PRO A 125 -7.75 15.34 22.49
CA PRO A 125 -6.84 16.47 22.34
C PRO A 125 -5.43 15.98 22.02
N ASP A 126 -4.73 16.72 21.17
CA ASP A 126 -3.37 16.41 20.74
C ASP A 126 -3.22 15.15 19.86
N ASP A 127 -4.31 14.48 19.47
CA ASP A 127 -4.33 13.44 18.47
C ASP A 127 -4.85 13.97 17.14
N LYS A 128 -4.21 13.56 16.01
CA LYS A 128 -4.69 13.90 14.66
C LYS A 128 -5.64 12.87 14.08
N ASN A 129 -5.63 11.66 14.61
CA ASN A 129 -6.41 10.54 14.08
C ASN A 129 -7.34 9.99 15.16
N THR A 130 -8.50 9.50 14.76
CA THR A 130 -9.28 8.60 15.63
C THR A 130 -8.47 7.32 15.88
N PRO A 131 -8.79 6.55 16.92
CA PRO A 131 -8.43 5.15 16.98
C PRO A 131 -8.86 4.43 15.68
N SER A 132 -8.24 3.31 15.39
CA SER A 132 -8.63 2.42 14.29
C SER A 132 -10.12 2.02 14.41
N VAL A 133 -10.91 2.33 13.40
CA VAL A 133 -12.35 2.08 13.37
C VAL A 133 -12.62 0.86 12.52
N LYS A 134 -12.96 -0.26 13.17
CA LYS A 134 -13.28 -1.50 12.48
C LYS A 134 -14.63 -1.40 11.78
N VAL A 135 -14.64 -1.71 10.49
CA VAL A 135 -15.83 -1.87 9.65
C VAL A 135 -15.93 -3.34 9.23
N THR A 136 -17.00 -4.01 9.62
CA THR A 136 -17.25 -5.41 9.30
C THR A 136 -18.37 -5.51 8.28
N LEU A 137 -18.13 -6.25 7.21
CA LEU A 137 -19.04 -6.50 6.10
C LEU A 137 -19.49 -7.95 6.16
N THR A 138 -20.78 -8.19 6.05
CA THR A 138 -21.34 -9.54 5.96
C THR A 138 -21.99 -9.72 4.59
N ALA A 139 -21.65 -10.79 3.89
CA ALA A 139 -22.28 -11.11 2.61
C ALA A 139 -23.80 -11.18 2.76
N PHE A 140 -24.52 -10.73 1.74
CA PHE A 140 -25.98 -10.80 1.69
C PHE A 140 -26.46 -11.82 0.65
N GLU A 141 -27.68 -12.26 0.81
CA GLU A 141 -28.32 -13.19 -0.13
C GLU A 141 -28.53 -12.52 -1.50
N GLY A 142 -28.17 -13.22 -2.58
CA GLY A 142 -28.29 -12.69 -3.94
C GLY A 142 -27.13 -11.81 -4.40
N MET A 143 -26.05 -11.70 -3.60
CA MET A 143 -24.83 -11.04 -4.05
C MET A 143 -24.23 -11.79 -5.25
N LYS A 144 -23.83 -11.06 -6.32
CA LYS A 144 -23.33 -11.64 -7.56
C LYS A 144 -21.84 -11.40 -7.74
N GLU A 145 -21.15 -12.36 -8.35
CA GLU A 145 -19.69 -12.33 -8.57
C GLU A 145 -19.24 -11.34 -9.66
N ASP A 146 -20.13 -11.00 -10.59
CA ASP A 146 -19.88 -10.10 -11.72
C ASP A 146 -20.30 -8.66 -11.44
N GLU A 147 -20.86 -8.39 -10.27
CA GLU A 147 -21.24 -7.03 -9.84
C GLU A 147 -20.24 -6.47 -8.82
N THR A 148 -20.01 -5.17 -8.90
CA THR A 148 -19.32 -4.39 -7.88
C THR A 148 -20.32 -3.65 -7.01
N TYR A 149 -20.23 -3.84 -5.71
CA TYR A 149 -21.07 -3.17 -4.73
C TYR A 149 -20.29 -2.03 -4.07
N ILE A 150 -20.99 -0.97 -3.71
CA ILE A 150 -20.39 0.22 -3.11
C ILE A 150 -20.96 0.46 -1.71
N ILE A 151 -20.07 0.70 -0.75
CA ILE A 151 -20.39 1.16 0.61
C ILE A 151 -19.80 2.56 0.77
N PRO A 152 -20.57 3.60 0.64
CA PRO A 152 -20.12 4.93 1.02
C PRO A 152 -20.16 5.05 2.56
N LEU A 153 -19.05 5.39 3.16
CA LEU A 153 -18.94 5.79 4.55
C LEU A 153 -18.83 7.31 4.61
N THR A 154 -19.62 7.94 5.46
CA THR A 154 -19.61 9.40 5.63
C THR A 154 -19.25 9.73 7.07
N ALA A 155 -18.27 10.62 7.24
CA ALA A 155 -17.94 11.20 8.55
C ALA A 155 -18.68 12.53 8.73
N THR A 156 -19.20 12.75 9.94
CA THR A 156 -19.75 14.02 10.39
C THR A 156 -19.16 14.40 11.75
N SER A 157 -19.15 15.69 12.05
CA SER A 157 -18.74 16.22 13.36
C SER A 157 -19.60 17.40 13.75
N THR A 158 -20.01 17.45 15.00
CA THR A 158 -20.73 18.60 15.58
C THR A 158 -19.79 19.57 16.31
N THR A 159 -18.49 19.23 16.39
CA THR A 159 -17.51 20.05 17.06
C THR A 159 -17.23 21.32 16.26
N GLU A 160 -17.38 22.46 16.91
CA GLU A 160 -17.11 23.77 16.32
C GLU A 160 -15.67 23.90 15.82
N GLY A 161 -15.48 24.46 14.65
CA GLY A 161 -14.18 24.63 13.97
C GLY A 161 -13.74 23.42 13.15
N VAL A 162 -14.47 22.31 13.17
CA VAL A 162 -14.24 21.16 12.27
C VAL A 162 -14.96 21.38 10.97
N THR A 163 -14.25 21.26 9.86
CA THR A 163 -14.78 21.39 8.51
C THR A 163 -14.60 20.10 7.73
N LEU A 164 -15.67 19.66 7.10
CA LEU A 164 -15.72 18.50 6.21
C LEU A 164 -16.27 18.96 4.85
N THR A 165 -15.45 18.83 3.82
CA THR A 165 -15.89 19.07 2.43
C THR A 165 -16.54 17.82 1.88
N GLU A 166 -17.31 17.96 0.78
CA GLU A 166 -17.92 16.81 0.11
C GLU A 166 -16.88 15.74 -0.29
N SER A 167 -15.70 16.16 -0.72
CA SER A 167 -14.64 15.23 -1.14
C SER A 167 -13.88 14.59 0.05
N SER A 168 -13.94 15.18 1.24
CA SER A 168 -13.17 14.72 2.40
C SER A 168 -13.98 13.93 3.42
N LYS A 169 -15.28 14.18 3.48
CA LYS A 169 -16.17 13.47 4.42
C LYS A 169 -16.51 12.04 4.01
N HIS A 170 -16.38 11.73 2.71
CA HIS A 170 -16.72 10.42 2.18
C HIS A 170 -15.51 9.54 1.95
N MET A 171 -15.63 8.28 2.32
CA MET A 171 -14.76 7.18 1.94
C MET A 171 -15.61 6.06 1.35
N VAL A 172 -15.11 5.40 0.31
CA VAL A 172 -15.85 4.40 -0.43
C VAL A 172 -15.14 3.05 -0.38
N LEU A 173 -15.87 2.01 0.05
CA LEU A 173 -15.45 0.62 -0.10
C LEU A 173 -16.15 0.04 -1.34
N LEU A 174 -15.35 -0.45 -2.29
CA LEU A 174 -15.83 -1.17 -3.47
C LEU A 174 -15.71 -2.66 -3.18
N VAL A 175 -16.84 -3.34 -3.08
CA VAL A 175 -16.93 -4.76 -2.64
C VAL A 175 -17.22 -5.65 -3.82
N GLN A 176 -16.42 -6.68 -4.00
CA GLN A 176 -16.60 -7.73 -5.01
C GLN A 176 -16.74 -9.08 -4.34
N ASP A 177 -17.66 -9.91 -4.84
CA ASP A 177 -17.87 -11.28 -4.32
C ASP A 177 -16.82 -12.23 -4.88
N TYR A 178 -15.94 -12.68 -3.99
CA TYR A 178 -14.87 -13.64 -4.29
C TYR A 178 -15.03 -14.95 -3.54
N ARG A 179 -16.20 -15.21 -2.93
CA ARG A 179 -16.44 -16.40 -2.09
C ARG A 179 -16.33 -17.71 -2.86
N ASN A 180 -16.74 -17.70 -4.13
CA ASN A 180 -16.63 -18.87 -5.01
C ASN A 180 -15.34 -18.89 -5.85
N LYS A 181 -14.50 -17.84 -5.75
CA LYS A 181 -13.19 -17.87 -6.40
C LYS A 181 -12.27 -18.85 -5.69
N PRO A 182 -11.41 -19.55 -6.42
CA PRO A 182 -10.44 -20.47 -5.82
C PRO A 182 -9.62 -19.81 -4.70
N ASN A 183 -9.36 -20.55 -3.63
CA ASN A 183 -8.49 -20.16 -2.52
C ASN A 183 -7.77 -21.40 -1.98
N THR A 184 -6.86 -21.24 -1.01
CA THR A 184 -6.09 -22.35 -0.42
C THR A 184 -6.79 -23.02 0.76
N ASN A 185 -7.96 -22.57 1.19
CA ASN A 185 -8.64 -23.13 2.35
C ASN A 185 -9.24 -24.52 2.05
N LYS A 186 -8.47 -25.55 2.34
CA LYS A 186 -8.82 -26.97 2.19
C LYS A 186 -9.35 -27.59 3.47
N GLY A 187 -9.43 -26.83 4.56
CA GLY A 187 -9.86 -27.29 5.88
C GLY A 187 -8.70 -27.46 6.86
N LYS A 188 -9.04 -27.52 8.15
CA LYS A 188 -8.06 -27.48 9.25
C LYS A 188 -7.06 -28.66 9.24
N ASP A 189 -7.53 -29.84 8.85
CA ASP A 189 -6.75 -31.09 8.89
C ASP A 189 -6.20 -31.48 7.50
N ALA A 190 -6.28 -30.57 6.51
CA ALA A 190 -5.78 -30.83 5.18
C ALA A 190 -4.24 -30.81 5.15
N VAL A 191 -3.69 -31.68 4.30
CA VAL A 191 -2.24 -31.70 4.04
C VAL A 191 -1.83 -30.38 3.40
N GLN A 192 -0.78 -29.76 3.93
CA GLN A 192 -0.21 -28.55 3.38
C GLN A 192 0.79 -28.88 2.29
N MET A 193 0.60 -28.32 1.09
CA MET A 193 1.45 -28.53 -0.07
C MET A 193 2.43 -27.39 -0.21
N VAL A 194 3.73 -27.71 -0.24
CA VAL A 194 4.81 -26.75 -0.37
C VAL A 194 5.45 -26.90 -1.74
N LEU A 195 5.51 -25.81 -2.49
CA LEU A 195 6.22 -25.73 -3.75
C LEU A 195 7.54 -24.97 -3.55
N TYR A 196 8.68 -25.67 -3.74
CA TYR A 196 9.98 -25.02 -3.89
C TYR A 196 10.13 -24.57 -5.34
N PHE A 197 10.28 -23.28 -5.51
CA PHE A 197 10.13 -22.65 -6.82
C PHE A 197 11.47 -22.10 -7.30
N GLU A 198 12.04 -22.76 -8.30
CA GLU A 198 13.22 -22.25 -9.03
C GLU A 198 12.77 -21.09 -9.93
N ILE A 199 13.14 -19.87 -9.56
CA ILE A 199 12.60 -18.65 -10.16
C ILE A 199 13.41 -18.14 -11.36
N ASN A 200 14.52 -18.79 -11.71
CA ASN A 200 15.38 -18.31 -12.80
C ASN A 200 14.65 -18.31 -14.13
N ASP A 201 13.83 -19.33 -14.40
CA ASP A 201 13.15 -19.54 -15.67
C ASP A 201 11.64 -19.65 -15.57
N THR A 202 11.08 -19.50 -14.35
CA THR A 202 9.66 -19.80 -14.11
C THR A 202 8.94 -18.68 -13.37
N ASN A 203 7.73 -18.35 -13.83
CA ASN A 203 6.88 -17.35 -13.19
C ASN A 203 6.15 -17.96 -11.98
N PRO A 204 6.28 -17.41 -10.76
CA PRO A 204 5.59 -17.93 -9.57
C PRO A 204 4.07 -17.91 -9.69
N LEU A 205 3.48 -17.09 -10.56
CA LEU A 205 2.04 -17.08 -10.83
C LEU A 205 1.55 -18.38 -11.46
N ASN A 206 2.43 -19.21 -12.05
CA ASN A 206 2.05 -20.53 -12.57
C ASN A 206 1.49 -21.45 -11.46
N ALA A 207 1.80 -21.18 -10.19
CA ALA A 207 1.20 -21.91 -9.07
C ALA A 207 -0.34 -21.76 -9.00
N LEU A 208 -0.89 -20.71 -9.60
CA LEU A 208 -2.34 -20.45 -9.69
C LEU A 208 -3.04 -21.31 -10.75
N GLU A 209 -2.30 -22.01 -11.60
CA GLU A 209 -2.84 -22.93 -12.61
C GLU A 209 -3.28 -24.27 -12.00
N PHE A 210 -2.78 -24.61 -10.81
CA PHE A 210 -2.99 -25.93 -10.20
C PHE A 210 -4.13 -25.89 -9.19
N LEU A 211 -5.25 -26.52 -9.56
CA LEU A 211 -6.41 -26.68 -8.70
C LEU A 211 -6.62 -28.16 -8.32
N THR A 212 -7.16 -28.40 -7.14
CA THR A 212 -7.68 -29.68 -6.73
C THR A 212 -9.03 -29.96 -7.39
N GLU A 213 -9.54 -31.20 -7.34
CA GLU A 213 -10.89 -31.54 -7.81
C GLU A 213 -11.99 -30.74 -7.11
N SER A 214 -11.75 -30.30 -5.86
CA SER A 214 -12.67 -29.45 -5.09
C SER A 214 -12.59 -27.97 -5.45
N GLY A 215 -11.81 -27.57 -6.47
CA GLY A 215 -11.66 -26.19 -6.91
C GLY A 215 -10.81 -25.31 -5.98
N LYS A 216 -10.01 -25.91 -5.09
CA LYS A 216 -9.04 -25.20 -4.24
C LYS A 216 -7.68 -25.18 -4.90
N TYR A 217 -6.85 -24.15 -4.61
CA TYR A 217 -5.48 -24.17 -5.07
C TYR A 217 -4.68 -25.31 -4.44
N TYR A 218 -3.90 -25.98 -5.27
CA TYR A 218 -3.14 -27.15 -4.85
C TYR A 218 -2.05 -26.80 -3.84
N PHE A 219 -1.31 -25.72 -4.08
CA PHE A 219 -0.21 -25.29 -3.24
C PHE A 219 -0.67 -24.30 -2.14
N ASP A 220 -0.14 -24.49 -0.92
CA ASP A 220 -0.39 -23.63 0.23
C ASP A 220 0.79 -22.69 0.50
N HIS A 221 2.00 -23.15 0.19
CA HIS A 221 3.25 -22.43 0.41
C HIS A 221 4.07 -22.40 -0.86
N ILE A 222 4.57 -21.24 -1.21
CA ILE A 222 5.50 -21.01 -2.31
C ILE A 222 6.82 -20.57 -1.72
N VAL A 223 7.86 -21.38 -1.87
CA VAL A 223 9.21 -21.07 -1.40
C VAL A 223 10.05 -20.64 -2.57
N LEU A 224 10.40 -19.36 -2.63
CA LEU A 224 11.25 -18.78 -3.67
C LEU A 224 12.70 -19.18 -3.42
N PHE A 225 13.33 -19.83 -4.40
CA PHE A 225 14.71 -20.29 -4.32
C PHE A 225 15.60 -19.41 -5.21
N ALA A 226 16.65 -18.69 -4.73
CA ALA A 226 16.91 -18.52 -3.31
C ALA A 226 17.58 -17.16 -3.04
N ALA A 227 17.65 -16.80 -1.77
CA ALA A 227 18.59 -15.81 -1.26
C ALA A 227 19.86 -16.52 -0.74
N ASN A 228 20.97 -15.79 -0.64
CA ASN A 228 22.23 -16.30 -0.10
C ASN A 228 22.65 -15.52 1.14
N ILE A 229 23.22 -16.22 2.10
CA ILE A 229 23.95 -15.62 3.21
C ILE A 229 25.40 -15.57 2.78
N ASN A 230 25.95 -14.37 2.60
CA ASN A 230 27.29 -14.12 2.09
C ASN A 230 28.18 -13.50 3.18
N TRP A 231 29.49 -13.66 3.04
CA TRP A 231 30.50 -13.02 3.88
C TRP A 231 31.08 -11.78 3.19
N ASP A 232 31.14 -10.67 3.92
CA ASP A 232 31.85 -9.46 3.53
C ASP A 232 33.20 -9.42 4.25
N PRO A 233 34.33 -9.74 3.58
CA PRO A 233 35.65 -9.83 4.22
C PRO A 233 36.18 -8.46 4.66
N GLU A 234 35.74 -7.36 4.03
CA GLU A 234 36.17 -6.01 4.41
C GLU A 234 35.50 -5.56 5.70
N LYS A 235 34.18 -5.78 5.80
CA LYS A 235 33.39 -5.40 6.97
C LYS A 235 33.33 -6.47 8.04
N LYS A 236 33.87 -7.65 7.76
CA LYS A 236 33.90 -8.84 8.68
C LYS A 236 32.48 -9.15 9.21
N ARG A 237 31.50 -9.20 8.34
CA ARG A 237 30.11 -9.48 8.68
C ARG A 237 29.42 -10.32 7.62
N VAL A 238 28.41 -11.05 8.04
CA VAL A 238 27.48 -11.70 7.13
C VAL A 238 26.43 -10.72 6.64
N TYR A 239 25.90 -10.95 5.45
CA TYR A 239 24.77 -10.21 4.90
C TYR A 239 23.91 -11.11 4.03
N LEU A 240 22.60 -10.81 3.99
CA LEU A 240 21.67 -11.48 3.11
C LEU A 240 21.73 -10.85 1.72
N SER A 241 21.85 -11.66 0.69
CA SER A 241 21.83 -11.25 -0.72
C SER A 241 20.78 -12.06 -1.45
N ASN A 242 19.80 -11.38 -2.00
CA ASN A 242 18.86 -12.01 -2.91
C ASN A 242 19.53 -12.21 -4.28
N ASN A 243 19.23 -13.29 -4.97
CA ASN A 243 19.57 -13.35 -6.37
C ASN A 243 18.72 -12.34 -7.16
N GLU A 244 19.15 -11.97 -8.38
CA GLU A 244 18.51 -10.90 -9.15
C GLU A 244 17.03 -11.18 -9.44
N ASN A 245 16.66 -12.45 -9.66
CA ASN A 245 15.28 -12.82 -9.95
C ASN A 245 14.40 -12.76 -8.68
N VAL A 246 14.92 -13.15 -7.50
CA VAL A 246 14.21 -12.96 -6.22
C VAL A 246 14.01 -11.47 -5.98
N GLN A 247 15.06 -10.66 -6.16
CA GLN A 247 14.96 -9.22 -5.96
C GLN A 247 13.95 -8.60 -6.92
N PHE A 248 13.96 -8.99 -8.19
CA PHE A 248 12.98 -8.54 -9.17
C PHE A 248 11.53 -8.84 -8.73
N LEU A 249 11.26 -10.04 -8.19
CA LEU A 249 9.93 -10.38 -7.70
C LEU A 249 9.52 -9.54 -6.47
N LEU A 250 10.47 -9.24 -5.59
CA LEU A 250 10.23 -8.36 -4.43
C LEU A 250 9.94 -6.93 -4.84
N ASP A 251 10.70 -6.39 -5.80
CA ASP A 251 10.52 -5.04 -6.32
C ASP A 251 9.20 -4.90 -7.10
N ASN A 252 8.71 -5.99 -7.68
CA ASN A 252 7.44 -6.08 -8.39
C ASN A 252 6.38 -6.89 -7.60
N ASN A 253 6.41 -6.77 -6.27
CA ASN A 253 5.57 -7.53 -5.34
C ASN A 253 4.08 -7.51 -5.70
N ASP A 254 3.54 -6.36 -6.08
CA ASP A 254 2.11 -6.21 -6.39
C ASP A 254 1.69 -7.04 -7.61
N LYS A 255 2.61 -7.23 -8.56
CA LYS A 255 2.34 -7.98 -9.79
C LYS A 255 2.49 -9.49 -9.60
N TYR A 256 3.50 -9.94 -8.84
CA TYR A 256 3.89 -11.35 -8.81
C TYR A 256 3.59 -12.07 -7.49
N LEU A 257 3.69 -11.38 -6.35
CA LEU A 257 3.56 -12.02 -5.04
C LEU A 257 2.22 -11.76 -4.38
N GLN A 258 1.66 -10.55 -4.53
CA GLN A 258 0.35 -10.23 -3.98
C GLN A 258 -0.80 -11.11 -4.54
N PRO A 259 -0.86 -11.45 -5.84
CA PRO A 259 -1.88 -12.38 -6.34
C PRO A 259 -1.85 -13.75 -5.63
N LEU A 260 -0.67 -14.27 -5.32
CA LEU A 260 -0.50 -15.52 -4.57
C LEU A 260 -1.02 -15.38 -3.13
N ARG A 261 -0.64 -14.29 -2.46
CA ARG A 261 -1.07 -14.02 -1.08
C ARG A 261 -2.58 -13.77 -0.96
N LYS A 262 -3.16 -13.10 -1.94
CA LYS A 262 -4.60 -12.81 -1.99
C LYS A 262 -5.46 -14.08 -2.00
N VAL A 263 -4.98 -15.15 -2.60
CA VAL A 263 -5.68 -16.44 -2.62
C VAL A 263 -5.34 -17.34 -1.41
N GLY A 264 -4.51 -16.87 -0.51
CA GLY A 264 -4.15 -17.55 0.74
C GLY A 264 -2.82 -18.29 0.70
N MET A 265 -2.05 -18.25 -0.41
CA MET A 265 -0.73 -18.87 -0.46
C MET A 265 0.25 -18.08 0.40
N LYS A 266 1.09 -18.76 1.18
CA LYS A 266 2.20 -18.17 1.90
C LYS A 266 3.41 -18.10 0.99
N VAL A 267 3.99 -16.91 0.85
CA VAL A 267 5.22 -16.71 0.06
C VAL A 267 6.40 -16.59 1.02
N ILE A 268 7.37 -17.46 0.85
CA ILE A 268 8.55 -17.64 1.70
C ILE A 268 9.78 -17.48 0.81
N ILE A 269 10.84 -16.90 1.34
CA ILE A 269 12.15 -16.86 0.68
C ILE A 269 13.05 -17.85 1.42
N SER A 270 13.65 -18.79 0.70
CA SER A 270 14.70 -19.65 1.26
C SER A 270 16.02 -18.92 1.24
N SER A 271 16.81 -19.11 2.29
CA SER A 271 18.17 -18.59 2.40
C SER A 271 19.16 -19.74 2.54
N LEU A 272 20.23 -19.68 1.75
CA LEU A 272 21.31 -20.66 1.79
C LEU A 272 22.60 -19.99 2.28
N GLY A 273 23.33 -20.65 3.17
CA GLY A 273 24.68 -20.26 3.52
C GLY A 273 25.64 -20.58 2.39
N ASN A 274 26.56 -19.67 2.09
CA ASN A 274 27.64 -19.92 1.13
C ASN A 274 28.67 -20.97 1.66
N HIS A 275 29.53 -21.47 0.76
CA HIS A 275 30.62 -22.37 1.07
C HIS A 275 31.90 -21.63 1.56
N ASP A 276 31.69 -20.55 2.32
CA ASP A 276 32.73 -19.69 2.92
C ASP A 276 32.42 -19.46 4.41
N GLU A 277 32.96 -18.43 5.04
CA GLU A 277 32.72 -18.07 6.44
C GLU A 277 31.24 -17.78 6.74
N ALA A 278 30.40 -17.56 5.71
CA ALA A 278 28.94 -17.40 5.85
C ALA A 278 28.18 -18.73 5.77
N GLY A 279 28.83 -19.86 5.67
CA GLY A 279 28.19 -21.17 5.77
C GLY A 279 27.44 -21.33 7.09
N VAL A 280 26.19 -21.77 7.05
CA VAL A 280 25.32 -21.84 8.25
C VAL A 280 25.95 -22.62 9.38
N ALA A 281 26.73 -23.68 9.07
CA ALA A 281 27.46 -24.47 10.06
C ALA A 281 28.68 -23.75 10.69
N GLN A 282 29.07 -22.61 10.13
CA GLN A 282 30.24 -21.82 10.55
C GLN A 282 29.84 -20.54 11.31
N LEU A 283 28.56 -20.17 11.29
CA LEU A 283 28.05 -19.03 12.02
C LEU A 283 27.95 -19.37 13.52
N SER A 284 28.35 -18.44 14.36
CA SER A 284 28.07 -18.49 15.79
C SER A 284 26.59 -18.16 16.06
N ASP A 285 26.09 -18.50 17.26
CA ASP A 285 24.74 -18.22 17.72
C ASP A 285 24.34 -16.73 17.61
N MET A 286 25.32 -15.82 17.56
CA MET A 286 25.11 -14.39 17.38
C MET A 286 25.16 -13.96 15.91
N GLY A 287 25.55 -14.83 15.00
CA GLY A 287 25.68 -14.56 13.57
C GLY A 287 24.68 -15.31 12.69
N ALA A 288 23.85 -16.16 13.29
CA ALA A 288 22.84 -16.96 12.60
C ALA A 288 21.44 -16.32 12.59
#